data_3673fd98cd127b0f54e2c3385ef4bfe4
#
_entry.id   3673fd98cd127b0f54e2c3385ef4bfe4
#
_cell.length_a   1.000
_cell.length_b   1.000
_cell.length_c   1.000
_cell.angle_alpha   90.00
_cell.angle_beta   90.00
_cell.angle_gamma   90.00
#
_symmetry.space_group_name_H-M   'P 1'
#
loop_
_entity.id
_entity.type
_entity.pdbx_description
1 polymer ?
#
loop_
_entity_poly.entity_id
_entity_poly.type
_entity_poly.pdbx_seq_one_letter_code
_entity_poly.pdbx_strand_id
1 'polypeptide(L)'
;GSVSHMTASILMEAGYKTGLYTSPHLKDFRERIRLNGKMIPKKKIVGFIERHNEFINSLKPSFFEMTVAMAFDFFAEAKTEIAVIETGLGGRLDSTNIITPVLSVITNIGHDHMDLLGDTLQKIACEKAGIIKEKIPVVIGETSPELQDIFISKASESKSEIKFAERNFRCFLDNFDPVAGERGFHIRELNTGRTFIGTIPMGGDCQARNLQTLFQAFQILKNIFKVTDNHIIAGIRNTVRNTGLQGRWQVLGREPLIISDTGHNKEGIEFTIRQILKISRRKLHFVIGFVNDKDLGSVLPLFPADAEYYFAKASVQRALDSEILMNEASKYNLKGRAFPDVKTALDKALSCSSPEDIIFVGGSTFIVAEVV
;
A
#
# COMPACT_ATOMS: atom_id res chain seq x y z
N GLY A 1 1.29 -2.85 2.20
CA GLY A 1 2.25 -1.79 1.88
C GLY A 1 2.47 -0.81 3.03
N SER A 2 1.56 0.16 3.26
CA SER A 2 1.79 1.24 4.24
C SER A 2 2.13 0.72 5.64
N VAL A 3 1.37 -0.22 6.18
CA VAL A 3 1.64 -0.80 7.52
C VAL A 3 3.00 -1.51 7.55
N SER A 4 3.35 -2.27 6.51
CA SER A 4 4.66 -2.94 6.42
C SER A 4 5.82 -1.95 6.42
N HIS A 5 5.72 -0.87 5.64
CA HIS A 5 6.73 0.19 5.60
C HIS A 5 6.84 0.94 6.94
N MET A 6 5.72 1.31 7.57
CA MET A 6 5.73 1.94 8.89
C MET A 6 6.34 1.02 9.94
N THR A 7 5.99 -0.28 9.94
CA THR A 7 6.56 -1.27 10.86
C THR A 7 8.07 -1.38 10.69
N ALA A 8 8.55 -1.51 9.45
CA ALA A 8 9.99 -1.57 9.17
C ALA A 8 10.71 -0.28 9.60
N SER A 9 10.11 0.89 9.34
CA SER A 9 10.67 2.18 9.75
C SER A 9 10.81 2.31 11.27
N ILE A 10 9.80 1.88 12.03
CA ILE A 10 9.83 1.89 13.50
C ILE A 10 10.93 0.97 14.04
N LEU A 11 11.06 -0.23 13.47
CA LEU A 11 12.10 -1.18 13.87
C LEU A 11 13.51 -0.65 13.56
N MET A 12 13.67 0.06 12.43
CA MET A 12 14.94 0.76 12.11
C MET A 12 15.25 1.91 13.09
N GLU A 13 14.23 2.71 13.48
CA GLU A 13 14.41 3.75 14.51
C GLU A 13 14.78 3.16 15.88
N ALA A 14 14.31 1.94 16.17
CA ALA A 14 14.70 1.21 17.37
C ALA A 14 16.09 0.54 17.27
N GLY A 15 16.79 0.71 16.14
CA GLY A 15 18.17 0.25 15.95
C GLY A 15 18.30 -1.17 15.40
N TYR A 16 17.20 -1.85 15.04
CA TYR A 16 17.27 -3.21 14.50
C TYR A 16 17.68 -3.22 13.02
N LYS A 17 18.49 -4.21 12.65
CA LYS A 17 18.79 -4.51 11.26
C LYS A 17 17.58 -5.16 10.60
N THR A 18 16.81 -4.33 9.88
CA THR A 18 15.46 -4.65 9.44
C THR A 18 15.41 -4.97 7.95
N GLY A 19 14.94 -6.17 7.61
CA GLY A 19 14.52 -6.55 6.26
C GLY A 19 13.08 -6.13 6.00
N LEU A 20 12.79 -5.74 4.76
CA LEU A 20 11.43 -5.44 4.32
C LEU A 20 11.20 -6.07 2.95
N TYR A 21 10.18 -6.94 2.87
CA TYR A 21 9.66 -7.49 1.62
C TYR A 21 8.27 -6.90 1.36
N THR A 22 8.06 -6.32 0.16
CA THR A 22 6.79 -5.71 -0.25
C THR A 22 6.48 -6.00 -1.71
N SER A 23 5.20 -5.94 -2.10
CA SER A 23 4.76 -6.11 -3.49
C SER A 23 3.43 -5.38 -3.77
N PRO A 24 3.19 -4.96 -5.03
CA PRO A 24 4.14 -4.90 -6.13
C PRO A 24 5.19 -3.78 -5.95
N HIS A 25 6.17 -3.71 -6.85
CA HIS A 25 7.07 -2.56 -6.99
C HIS A 25 6.47 -1.49 -7.91
N LEU A 26 7.02 -0.28 -7.86
CA LEU A 26 6.66 0.81 -8.78
C LEU A 26 7.54 0.82 -10.02
N LYS A 27 8.83 1.06 -9.88
CA LYS A 27 9.80 1.24 -10.97
C LYS A 27 10.81 0.11 -11.10
N ASP A 28 11.42 -0.25 -9.98
CA ASP A 28 12.51 -1.23 -9.94
C ASP A 28 12.08 -2.41 -9.06
N PHE A 29 12.16 -3.63 -9.60
CA PHE A 29 11.74 -4.80 -8.84
C PHE A 29 12.51 -4.98 -7.52
N ARG A 30 13.72 -4.41 -7.40
CA ARG A 30 14.52 -4.41 -6.17
C ARG A 30 13.84 -3.68 -5.01
N GLU A 31 12.85 -2.83 -5.30
CA GLU A 31 12.03 -2.18 -4.28
C GLU A 31 11.33 -3.21 -3.39
N ARG A 32 11.06 -4.40 -3.93
CA ARG A 32 10.44 -5.51 -3.18
C ARG A 32 11.30 -6.02 -2.03
N ILE A 33 12.62 -5.86 -2.11
CA ILE A 33 13.58 -6.44 -1.16
C ILE A 33 14.49 -5.33 -0.64
N ARG A 34 14.29 -4.92 0.58
CA ARG A 34 15.06 -3.84 1.22
C ARG A 34 15.69 -4.32 2.52
N LEU A 35 16.91 -3.84 2.80
CA LEU A 35 17.58 -3.99 4.08
C LEU A 35 17.94 -2.62 4.61
N ASN A 36 17.43 -2.26 5.79
CA ASN A 36 17.56 -0.91 6.35
C ASN A 36 17.24 0.17 5.30
N GLY A 37 16.10 0.02 4.59
CA GLY A 37 15.62 0.92 3.55
C GLY A 37 16.33 0.86 2.21
N LYS A 38 17.51 0.26 2.12
CA LYS A 38 18.27 0.14 0.87
C LYS A 38 17.82 -1.08 0.06
N MET A 39 17.55 -0.89 -1.21
CA MET A 39 17.20 -1.98 -2.13
C MET A 39 18.33 -3.01 -2.23
N ILE A 40 17.95 -4.27 -2.45
CA ILE A 40 18.91 -5.36 -2.71
C ILE A 40 19.90 -4.96 -3.83
N PRO A 41 21.22 -5.13 -3.64
CA PRO A 41 22.22 -4.82 -4.66
C PRO A 41 22.08 -5.73 -5.90
N LYS A 42 22.24 -5.17 -7.10
CA LYS A 42 22.16 -5.94 -8.36
C LYS A 42 23.05 -7.19 -8.35
N LYS A 43 24.27 -7.10 -7.79
CA LYS A 43 25.20 -8.25 -7.67
C LYS A 43 24.63 -9.41 -6.84
N LYS A 44 23.76 -9.13 -5.85
CA LYS A 44 23.12 -10.17 -5.05
C LYS A 44 22.05 -10.89 -5.83
N ILE A 45 21.34 -10.18 -6.70
CA ILE A 45 20.36 -10.76 -7.62
C ILE A 45 21.04 -11.71 -8.59
N VAL A 46 22.10 -11.21 -9.27
CA VAL A 46 22.88 -12.04 -10.22
C VAL A 46 23.41 -13.28 -9.51
N GLY A 47 24.06 -13.11 -8.36
CA GLY A 47 24.61 -14.23 -7.59
C GLY A 47 23.55 -15.24 -7.11
N PHE A 48 22.32 -14.78 -6.78
CA PHE A 48 21.20 -15.68 -6.46
C PHE A 48 20.81 -16.51 -7.68
N ILE A 49 20.61 -15.86 -8.84
CA ILE A 49 20.24 -16.54 -10.08
C ILE A 49 21.32 -17.55 -10.50
N GLU A 50 22.60 -17.17 -10.44
CA GLU A 50 23.72 -18.07 -10.78
C GLU A 50 23.78 -19.29 -9.87
N ARG A 51 23.65 -19.11 -8.54
CA ARG A 51 23.67 -20.23 -7.58
C ARG A 51 22.51 -21.21 -7.75
N HIS A 52 21.36 -20.73 -8.18
CA HIS A 52 20.12 -21.52 -8.26
C HIS A 52 19.67 -21.81 -9.69
N ASN A 53 20.52 -21.55 -10.71
CA ASN A 53 20.16 -21.63 -12.12
C ASN A 53 19.57 -22.98 -12.54
N GLU A 54 20.20 -24.08 -12.12
CA GLU A 54 19.71 -25.43 -12.43
C GLU A 54 18.32 -25.68 -11.82
N PHE A 55 18.14 -25.30 -10.56
CA PHE A 55 16.89 -25.44 -9.85
C PHE A 55 15.77 -24.58 -10.46
N ILE A 56 16.08 -23.33 -10.82
CA ILE A 56 15.16 -22.40 -11.48
C ILE A 56 14.73 -22.99 -12.83
N ASN A 57 15.65 -23.51 -13.62
CA ASN A 57 15.35 -24.09 -14.93
C ASN A 57 14.52 -25.38 -14.83
N SER A 58 14.71 -26.17 -13.78
CA SER A 58 13.98 -27.43 -13.57
C SER A 58 12.55 -27.18 -13.05
N LEU A 59 12.38 -26.31 -12.06
CA LEU A 59 11.09 -26.03 -11.42
C LEU A 59 10.25 -24.96 -12.13
N LYS A 60 10.91 -24.06 -12.87
CA LYS A 60 10.28 -22.91 -13.55
C LYS A 60 9.34 -22.12 -12.60
N PRO A 61 9.84 -21.65 -11.44
CA PRO A 61 9.03 -20.94 -10.48
C PRO A 61 8.48 -19.65 -11.10
N SER A 62 7.33 -19.21 -10.62
CA SER A 62 6.79 -17.90 -10.97
C SER A 62 7.75 -16.78 -10.54
N PHE A 63 7.62 -15.61 -11.16
CA PHE A 63 8.40 -14.44 -10.74
C PHE A 63 8.20 -14.09 -9.26
N PHE A 64 7.00 -14.29 -8.72
CA PHE A 64 6.72 -14.03 -7.32
C PHE A 64 7.44 -15.01 -6.40
N GLU A 65 7.33 -16.32 -6.64
CA GLU A 65 8.03 -17.36 -5.88
C GLU A 65 9.55 -17.12 -5.88
N MET A 66 10.10 -16.80 -7.04
CA MET A 66 11.55 -16.52 -7.17
C MET A 66 11.95 -15.28 -6.36
N THR A 67 11.13 -14.20 -6.36
CA THR A 67 11.46 -12.99 -5.59
C THR A 67 11.32 -13.18 -4.08
N VAL A 68 10.38 -14.01 -3.62
CA VAL A 68 10.24 -14.41 -2.21
C VAL A 68 11.47 -15.22 -1.76
N ALA A 69 11.86 -16.25 -2.52
CA ALA A 69 13.05 -17.05 -2.21
C ALA A 69 14.31 -16.18 -2.16
N MET A 70 14.48 -15.28 -3.12
CA MET A 70 15.60 -14.32 -3.16
C MET A 70 15.61 -13.39 -1.95
N ALA A 71 14.44 -12.94 -1.49
CA ALA A 71 14.33 -12.08 -0.29
C ALA A 71 14.80 -12.83 0.96
N PHE A 72 14.35 -14.08 1.15
CA PHE A 72 14.73 -14.88 2.32
C PHE A 72 16.23 -15.25 2.30
N ASP A 73 16.77 -15.63 1.13
CA ASP A 73 18.21 -15.88 0.95
C ASP A 73 19.03 -14.62 1.31
N PHE A 74 18.64 -13.46 0.79
CA PHE A 74 19.32 -12.21 1.06
C PHE A 74 19.23 -11.78 2.53
N PHE A 75 18.09 -11.93 3.18
CA PHE A 75 17.92 -11.61 4.60
C PHE A 75 18.72 -12.55 5.51
N ALA A 76 18.79 -13.83 5.17
CA ALA A 76 19.60 -14.81 5.89
C ALA A 76 21.10 -14.48 5.74
N GLU A 77 21.59 -14.27 4.51
CA GLU A 77 22.98 -13.90 4.23
C GLU A 77 23.37 -12.60 4.95
N ALA A 78 22.46 -11.62 4.95
CA ALA A 78 22.68 -10.35 5.62
C ALA A 78 22.61 -10.43 7.14
N LYS A 79 22.24 -11.59 7.73
CA LYS A 79 21.99 -11.73 9.17
C LYS A 79 21.01 -10.67 9.68
N THR A 80 19.86 -10.57 8.98
CA THR A 80 18.77 -9.66 9.34
C THR A 80 18.20 -10.06 10.71
N GLU A 81 18.04 -9.09 11.62
CA GLU A 81 17.51 -9.36 12.98
C GLU A 81 15.99 -9.52 12.95
N ILE A 82 15.31 -8.68 12.16
CA ILE A 82 13.85 -8.70 12.01
C ILE A 82 13.51 -8.51 10.55
N ALA A 83 12.62 -9.34 10.00
CA ALA A 83 12.07 -9.18 8.67
C ALA A 83 10.57 -8.86 8.74
N VAL A 84 10.16 -7.79 8.05
CA VAL A 84 8.75 -7.45 7.80
C VAL A 84 8.40 -7.96 6.42
N ILE A 85 7.48 -8.92 6.36
CA ILE A 85 7.11 -9.62 5.13
C ILE A 85 5.66 -9.30 4.78
N GLU A 86 5.46 -8.62 3.66
CA GLU A 86 4.13 -8.41 3.09
C GLU A 86 3.72 -9.61 2.25
N THR A 87 2.53 -10.16 2.51
CA THR A 87 1.90 -11.20 1.69
C THR A 87 1.55 -10.62 0.31
N GLY A 88 1.84 -11.35 -0.75
CA GLY A 88 1.60 -10.88 -2.12
C GLY A 88 0.12 -10.95 -2.50
N LEU A 89 -0.51 -12.12 -2.28
CA LEU A 89 -1.90 -12.36 -2.68
C LEU A 89 -2.59 -13.34 -1.72
N GLY A 90 -3.76 -12.95 -1.23
CA GLY A 90 -4.53 -13.80 -0.31
C GLY A 90 -3.80 -14.01 1.02
N GLY A 91 -3.30 -15.19 1.26
CA GLY A 91 -2.53 -15.56 2.46
C GLY A 91 -2.22 -17.05 2.52
N ARG A 92 -3.24 -17.90 2.52
CA ARG A 92 -3.11 -19.36 2.75
C ARG A 92 -2.11 -20.04 1.81
N LEU A 93 -2.16 -19.72 0.52
CA LEU A 93 -1.30 -20.29 -0.52
C LEU A 93 -0.20 -19.32 -1.00
N ASP A 94 -0.03 -18.19 -0.32
CA ASP A 94 0.99 -17.24 -0.71
C ASP A 94 2.40 -17.79 -0.43
N SER A 95 3.33 -17.55 -1.36
CA SER A 95 4.71 -18.04 -1.25
C SER A 95 5.44 -17.51 0.00
N THR A 96 5.02 -16.37 0.55
CA THR A 96 5.57 -15.83 1.80
C THR A 96 5.09 -16.60 3.02
N ASN A 97 4.01 -17.40 2.91
CA ASN A 97 3.36 -18.07 4.04
C ASN A 97 4.08 -19.33 4.55
N ILE A 98 5.30 -19.58 4.08
CA ILE A 98 6.17 -20.66 4.57
C ILE A 98 6.80 -20.36 5.93
N ILE A 99 6.74 -19.09 6.37
CA ILE A 99 7.36 -18.65 7.64
C ILE A 99 6.44 -18.89 8.84
N THR A 100 7.04 -18.94 10.03
CA THR A 100 6.36 -18.81 11.32
C THR A 100 6.72 -17.44 11.89
N PRO A 101 5.84 -16.43 11.78
CA PRO A 101 6.15 -15.08 12.23
C PRO A 101 6.02 -14.94 13.75
N VAL A 102 6.51 -13.85 14.33
CA VAL A 102 6.24 -13.49 15.74
C VAL A 102 4.90 -12.76 15.90
N LEU A 103 4.33 -12.27 14.81
CA LEU A 103 3.03 -11.61 14.74
C LEU A 103 2.49 -11.68 13.32
N SER A 104 1.22 -12.06 13.15
CA SER A 104 0.47 -11.92 11.91
C SER A 104 -0.42 -10.67 11.95
N VAL A 105 -0.52 -9.95 10.84
CA VAL A 105 -1.34 -8.73 10.72
C VAL A 105 -2.19 -8.80 9.47
N ILE A 106 -3.51 -8.67 9.61
CA ILE A 106 -4.47 -8.55 8.50
C ILE A 106 -5.06 -7.13 8.58
N THR A 107 -4.76 -6.28 7.61
CA THR A 107 -5.08 -4.85 7.68
C THR A 107 -6.55 -4.56 7.42
N ASN A 108 -7.09 -5.11 6.34
CA ASN A 108 -8.51 -5.01 5.97
C ASN A 108 -8.90 -6.09 4.97
N ILE A 109 -10.19 -6.22 4.72
CA ILE A 109 -10.78 -7.06 3.69
C ILE A 109 -11.55 -6.15 2.71
N GLY A 110 -11.24 -6.26 1.43
CA GLY A 110 -11.92 -5.56 0.35
C GLY A 110 -12.01 -6.44 -0.89
N HIS A 111 -12.85 -6.04 -1.84
CA HIS A 111 -12.99 -6.71 -3.13
C HIS A 111 -11.74 -6.42 -3.99
N ASP A 112 -10.83 -7.36 -4.02
CA ASP A 112 -9.64 -7.32 -4.88
C ASP A 112 -9.26 -8.74 -5.31
N HIS A 113 -8.74 -8.89 -6.53
CA HIS A 113 -8.33 -10.20 -7.08
C HIS A 113 -9.42 -11.29 -6.99
N MET A 114 -10.68 -10.93 -7.25
CA MET A 114 -11.85 -11.82 -7.07
C MET A 114 -11.74 -13.12 -7.88
N ASP A 115 -11.11 -13.08 -9.04
CA ASP A 115 -10.88 -14.24 -9.90
C ASP A 115 -10.01 -15.32 -9.22
N LEU A 116 -9.16 -14.95 -8.27
CA LEU A 116 -8.23 -15.85 -7.61
C LEU A 116 -8.61 -16.13 -6.15
N LEU A 117 -9.14 -15.13 -5.44
CA LEU A 117 -9.46 -15.23 -4.01
C LEU A 117 -10.94 -15.57 -3.73
N GLY A 118 -11.76 -15.54 -4.77
CA GLY A 118 -13.20 -15.76 -4.69
C GLY A 118 -14.02 -14.46 -4.74
N ASP A 119 -15.28 -14.64 -5.07
CA ASP A 119 -16.26 -13.60 -5.41
C ASP A 119 -16.96 -12.95 -4.21
N THR A 120 -16.65 -13.40 -2.98
CA THR A 120 -17.25 -12.87 -1.75
C THR A 120 -16.19 -12.44 -0.75
N LEU A 121 -16.52 -11.46 0.10
CA LEU A 121 -15.64 -11.00 1.17
C LEU A 121 -15.30 -12.13 2.15
N GLN A 122 -16.22 -13.08 2.37
CA GLN A 122 -16.00 -14.24 3.24
C GLN A 122 -14.91 -15.16 2.68
N LYS A 123 -14.92 -15.47 1.37
CA LYS A 123 -13.87 -16.27 0.73
C LYS A 123 -12.52 -15.58 0.81
N ILE A 124 -12.48 -14.27 0.51
CA ILE A 124 -11.25 -13.46 0.62
C ILE A 124 -10.74 -13.45 2.07
N ALA A 125 -11.63 -13.33 3.06
CA ALA A 125 -11.27 -13.35 4.47
C ALA A 125 -10.68 -14.72 4.88
N CYS A 126 -11.25 -15.84 4.40
CA CYS A 126 -10.72 -17.18 4.64
C CYS A 126 -9.30 -17.35 4.08
N GLU A 127 -9.06 -16.90 2.84
CA GLU A 127 -7.71 -16.95 2.25
C GLU A 127 -6.71 -16.11 3.05
N LYS A 128 -7.08 -14.90 3.46
CA LYS A 128 -6.21 -14.04 4.28
C LYS A 128 -6.00 -14.60 5.69
N ALA A 129 -7.02 -15.23 6.29
CA ALA A 129 -6.90 -15.91 7.59
C ALA A 129 -5.88 -17.06 7.58
N GLY A 130 -5.49 -17.56 6.40
CA GLY A 130 -4.46 -18.59 6.24
C GLY A 130 -3.06 -18.19 6.73
N ILE A 131 -2.80 -16.91 7.03
CA ILE A 131 -1.54 -16.45 7.65
C ILE A 131 -1.57 -16.55 9.18
N ILE A 132 -2.70 -16.90 9.80
CA ILE A 132 -2.80 -17.13 11.25
C ILE A 132 -2.14 -18.48 11.55
N LYS A 133 -1.07 -18.45 12.34
CA LYS A 133 -0.25 -19.61 12.66
C LYS A 133 -0.47 -20.07 14.09
N GLU A 134 -0.22 -21.35 14.36
CA GLU A 134 -0.41 -21.93 15.68
C GLU A 134 0.36 -21.16 16.78
N LYS A 135 -0.36 -20.73 17.82
CA LYS A 135 0.14 -19.98 18.98
C LYS A 135 0.80 -18.63 18.66
N ILE A 136 0.66 -18.13 17.44
CA ILE A 136 1.19 -16.82 17.04
C ILE A 136 0.07 -15.79 17.14
N PRO A 137 0.25 -14.67 17.85
CA PRO A 137 -0.76 -13.63 17.95
C PRO A 137 -1.10 -13.04 16.57
N VAL A 138 -2.36 -12.64 16.41
CA VAL A 138 -2.83 -12.00 15.19
C VAL A 138 -3.55 -10.69 15.51
N VAL A 139 -3.25 -9.67 14.70
CA VAL A 139 -3.94 -8.37 14.69
C VAL A 139 -4.82 -8.27 13.45
N ILE A 140 -6.09 -7.97 13.67
CA ILE A 140 -7.05 -7.60 12.63
C ILE A 140 -7.23 -6.08 12.70
N GLY A 141 -6.93 -5.39 11.61
CA GLY A 141 -7.00 -3.93 11.54
C GLY A 141 -8.43 -3.43 11.47
N GLU A 142 -9.08 -3.66 10.35
CA GLU A 142 -10.46 -3.30 10.09
C GLU A 142 -11.23 -4.56 9.63
N THR A 143 -12.45 -4.72 10.16
CA THR A 143 -13.32 -5.81 9.71
C THR A 143 -14.79 -5.47 9.93
N SER A 144 -15.66 -5.98 9.07
CA SER A 144 -17.11 -5.93 9.31
C SER A 144 -17.53 -7.01 10.30
N PRO A 145 -18.65 -6.82 11.01
CA PRO A 145 -19.18 -7.84 11.92
C PRO A 145 -19.33 -9.22 11.28
N GLU A 146 -19.72 -9.27 10.02
CA GLU A 146 -19.96 -10.48 9.23
C GLU A 146 -18.69 -11.32 8.98
N LEU A 147 -17.50 -10.68 9.05
CA LEU A 147 -16.22 -11.33 8.82
C LEU A 147 -15.48 -11.69 10.11
N GLN A 148 -15.89 -11.13 11.24
CA GLN A 148 -15.20 -11.32 12.52
C GLN A 148 -15.15 -12.79 12.93
N ASP A 149 -16.25 -13.52 12.75
CA ASP A 149 -16.36 -14.92 13.14
C ASP A 149 -15.38 -15.81 12.38
N ILE A 150 -15.04 -15.47 11.13
CA ILE A 150 -14.03 -16.20 10.34
C ILE A 150 -12.66 -16.10 11.02
N PHE A 151 -12.26 -14.90 11.43
CA PHE A 151 -10.97 -14.68 12.08
C PHE A 151 -10.94 -15.25 13.49
N ILE A 152 -12.03 -15.13 14.26
CA ILE A 152 -12.16 -15.69 15.61
C ILE A 152 -12.06 -17.20 15.55
N SER A 153 -12.79 -17.86 14.66
CA SER A 153 -12.76 -19.32 14.48
C SER A 153 -11.36 -19.78 14.10
N LYS A 154 -10.72 -19.12 13.13
CA LYS A 154 -9.37 -19.48 12.69
C LYS A 154 -8.33 -19.28 13.80
N ALA A 155 -8.41 -18.20 14.55
CA ALA A 155 -7.53 -17.93 15.68
C ALA A 155 -7.74 -18.99 16.78
N SER A 156 -8.99 -19.38 17.09
CA SER A 156 -9.31 -20.43 18.05
C SER A 156 -8.73 -21.78 17.63
N GLU A 157 -8.92 -22.19 16.37
CA GLU A 157 -8.33 -23.43 15.82
C GLU A 157 -6.79 -23.43 15.98
N SER A 158 -6.16 -22.28 15.71
CA SER A 158 -4.71 -22.11 15.80
C SER A 158 -4.22 -21.83 17.22
N LYS A 159 -5.10 -21.78 18.24
CA LYS A 159 -4.77 -21.38 19.63
C LYS A 159 -4.02 -20.04 19.69
N SER A 160 -4.38 -19.12 18.82
CA SER A 160 -3.74 -17.81 18.63
C SER A 160 -4.51 -16.73 19.37
N GLU A 161 -3.80 -15.82 20.04
CA GLU A 161 -4.41 -14.62 20.59
C GLU A 161 -4.82 -13.68 19.43
N ILE A 162 -6.08 -13.24 19.38
CA ILE A 162 -6.59 -12.32 18.38
C ILE A 162 -6.90 -10.95 18.99
N LYS A 163 -6.46 -9.87 18.31
CA LYS A 163 -6.76 -8.50 18.69
C LYS A 163 -7.37 -7.76 17.50
N PHE A 164 -8.46 -7.03 17.73
CA PHE A 164 -9.08 -6.14 16.77
C PHE A 164 -8.64 -4.71 17.06
N ALA A 165 -7.91 -4.09 16.13
CA ALA A 165 -7.30 -2.78 16.34
C ALA A 165 -8.35 -1.68 16.59
N GLU A 166 -9.47 -1.72 15.87
CA GLU A 166 -10.57 -0.76 16.00
C GLU A 166 -11.31 -0.80 17.36
N ARG A 167 -11.17 -1.91 18.10
CA ARG A 167 -11.72 -2.03 19.46
C ARG A 167 -10.84 -1.42 20.53
N ASN A 168 -9.55 -1.26 20.25
CA ASN A 168 -8.55 -0.81 21.22
C ASN A 168 -7.99 0.57 20.92
N PHE A 169 -8.07 1.02 19.66
CA PHE A 169 -7.52 2.31 19.23
C PHE A 169 -8.52 3.10 18.39
N ARG A 170 -8.52 4.44 18.58
CA ARG A 170 -9.23 5.39 17.75
C ARG A 170 -8.26 6.45 17.24
N CYS A 171 -8.17 6.59 15.91
CA CYS A 171 -7.28 7.56 15.27
C CYS A 171 -8.07 8.67 14.58
N PHE A 172 -7.62 9.90 14.77
CA PHE A 172 -8.09 11.10 14.09
C PHE A 172 -6.91 11.70 13.33
N LEU A 173 -7.15 12.09 12.10
CA LEU A 173 -6.17 12.80 11.26
C LEU A 173 -6.55 14.25 11.16
N ASP A 174 -5.57 15.13 11.26
CA ASP A 174 -5.74 16.55 10.98
C ASP A 174 -5.97 16.80 9.49
N ASN A 175 -6.18 18.05 9.10
CA ASN A 175 -6.20 18.40 7.69
C ASN A 175 -4.83 18.11 7.05
N PHE A 176 -4.86 17.72 5.80
CA PHE A 176 -3.62 17.52 5.02
C PHE A 176 -2.95 18.87 4.80
N ASP A 177 -1.65 18.95 5.11
CA ASP A 177 -0.83 20.11 4.78
C ASP A 177 -0.14 19.86 3.43
N PRO A 178 -0.57 20.50 2.33
CA PRO A 178 0.02 20.29 1.02
C PRO A 178 1.43 20.89 0.91
N VAL A 179 1.78 21.86 1.76
CA VAL A 179 3.11 22.47 1.76
C VAL A 179 4.13 21.56 2.42
N ALA A 180 3.82 21.03 3.59
CA ALA A 180 4.65 20.05 4.27
C ALA A 180 4.61 18.66 3.58
N GLY A 181 3.49 18.33 2.92
CA GLY A 181 3.25 17.01 2.35
C GLY A 181 2.95 15.95 3.40
N GLU A 182 2.51 16.37 4.60
CA GLU A 182 2.25 15.50 5.74
C GLU A 182 0.92 15.82 6.43
N ARG A 183 0.52 14.94 7.36
CA ARG A 183 -0.66 15.12 8.22
C ARG A 183 -0.32 14.88 9.67
N GLY A 184 -0.89 15.68 10.56
CA GLY A 184 -0.95 15.37 11.98
C GLY A 184 -1.90 14.20 12.25
N PHE A 185 -1.63 13.45 13.32
CA PHE A 185 -2.54 12.44 13.83
C PHE A 185 -2.61 12.46 15.35
N HIS A 186 -3.79 12.11 15.88
CA HIS A 186 -4.05 11.86 17.27
C HIS A 186 -4.63 10.45 17.38
N ILE A 187 -3.93 9.55 18.08
CA ILE A 187 -4.42 8.20 18.29
C ILE A 187 -4.60 7.94 19.79
N ARG A 188 -5.82 7.55 20.17
CA ARG A 188 -6.20 7.24 21.54
C ARG A 188 -6.32 5.75 21.75
N GLU A 189 -5.63 5.24 22.76
CA GLU A 189 -5.85 3.91 23.29
C GLU A 189 -7.10 3.93 24.19
N LEU A 190 -8.11 3.14 23.83
CA LEU A 190 -9.45 3.25 24.44
C LEU A 190 -9.49 2.73 25.87
N ASN A 191 -8.69 1.69 26.18
CA ASN A 191 -8.68 1.04 27.49
C ASN A 191 -7.97 1.89 28.56
N THR A 192 -6.91 2.62 28.19
CA THR A 192 -6.10 3.40 29.12
C THR A 192 -6.41 4.91 29.05
N GLY A 193 -7.06 5.36 27.96
CA GLY A 193 -7.28 6.77 27.66
C GLY A 193 -6.03 7.50 27.17
N ARG A 194 -4.88 6.81 27.06
CA ARG A 194 -3.63 7.39 26.62
C ARG A 194 -3.73 7.86 25.16
N THR A 195 -3.18 9.04 24.88
CA THR A 195 -3.17 9.62 23.54
C THR A 195 -1.72 9.79 23.05
N PHE A 196 -1.50 9.44 21.79
CA PHE A 196 -0.25 9.64 21.08
C PHE A 196 -0.50 10.66 19.96
N ILE A 197 0.45 11.57 19.77
CA ILE A 197 0.38 12.63 18.77
C ILE A 197 1.63 12.58 17.91
N GLY A 198 1.48 12.74 16.60
CA GLY A 198 2.60 12.73 15.67
C GLY A 198 2.21 13.22 14.28
N THR A 199 3.12 13.08 13.32
CA THR A 199 2.90 13.38 11.91
C THR A 199 3.17 12.14 11.05
N ILE A 200 2.48 12.06 9.90
CA ILE A 200 2.61 10.97 8.93
C ILE A 200 2.81 11.58 7.53
N PRO A 201 3.85 11.15 6.77
CA PRO A 201 4.16 11.69 5.45
C PRO A 201 3.31 11.07 4.32
N MET A 202 2.18 10.48 4.66
CA MET A 202 1.21 9.89 3.74
C MET A 202 -0.14 10.53 4.00
N GLY A 203 -0.61 11.40 3.09
CA GLY A 203 -1.78 12.24 3.32
C GLY A 203 -3.14 11.54 3.22
N GLY A 204 -3.21 10.28 2.79
CA GLY A 204 -4.46 9.56 2.55
C GLY A 204 -5.29 9.31 3.82
N ASP A 205 -6.61 9.52 3.76
CA ASP A 205 -7.55 9.29 4.88
C ASP A 205 -7.50 7.85 5.42
N CYS A 206 -7.17 6.87 4.57
CA CYS A 206 -7.02 5.46 4.96
C CYS A 206 -5.91 5.24 6.00
N GLN A 207 -4.99 6.19 6.17
CA GLN A 207 -3.90 6.06 7.14
C GLN A 207 -4.40 6.07 8.60
N ALA A 208 -5.58 6.61 8.89
CA ALA A 208 -6.16 6.50 10.22
C ALA A 208 -6.32 5.04 10.67
N ARG A 209 -6.85 4.19 9.78
CA ARG A 209 -7.03 2.74 10.03
C ARG A 209 -5.70 2.00 10.05
N ASN A 210 -4.78 2.35 9.17
CA ASN A 210 -3.42 1.79 9.17
C ASN A 210 -2.69 2.11 10.47
N LEU A 211 -2.83 3.32 11.01
CA LEU A 211 -2.25 3.70 12.30
C LEU A 211 -2.87 2.92 13.47
N GLN A 212 -4.19 2.72 13.51
CA GLN A 212 -4.82 1.88 14.52
C GLN A 212 -4.24 0.46 14.50
N THR A 213 -4.15 -0.13 13.31
CA THR A 213 -3.54 -1.47 13.11
C THR A 213 -2.08 -1.50 13.58
N LEU A 214 -1.30 -0.48 13.23
CA LEU A 214 0.10 -0.36 13.60
C LEU A 214 0.29 -0.27 15.12
N PHE A 215 -0.47 0.60 15.80
CA PHE A 215 -0.38 0.74 17.25
C PHE A 215 -0.80 -0.53 17.98
N GLN A 216 -1.83 -1.24 17.50
CA GLN A 216 -2.19 -2.55 18.03
C GLN A 216 -1.08 -3.58 17.84
N ALA A 217 -0.43 -3.59 16.69
CA ALA A 217 0.70 -4.48 16.43
C ALA A 217 1.87 -4.18 17.38
N PHE A 218 2.21 -2.90 17.58
CA PHE A 218 3.29 -2.51 18.48
C PHE A 218 2.94 -2.69 19.97
N GLN A 219 1.67 -2.73 20.36
CA GLN A 219 1.28 -3.13 21.72
C GLN A 219 1.73 -4.57 22.03
N ILE A 220 1.75 -5.45 21.02
CA ILE A 220 2.25 -6.82 21.13
C ILE A 220 3.78 -6.86 20.96
N LEU A 221 4.30 -6.22 19.92
CA LEU A 221 5.72 -6.27 19.57
C LEU A 221 6.65 -5.68 20.65
N LYS A 222 6.18 -4.72 21.43
CA LYS A 222 6.94 -4.16 22.58
C LYS A 222 7.28 -5.20 23.65
N ASN A 223 6.52 -6.27 23.77
CA ASN A 223 6.81 -7.36 24.69
C ASN A 223 7.93 -8.28 24.18
N ILE A 224 8.24 -8.21 22.89
CA ILE A 224 9.23 -9.05 22.21
C ILE A 224 10.50 -8.24 21.89
N PHE A 225 10.33 -7.00 21.47
CA PHE A 225 11.40 -6.12 21.01
C PHE A 225 11.51 -4.85 21.86
N LYS A 226 12.72 -4.31 22.00
CA LYS A 226 12.97 -3.06 22.72
C LYS A 226 12.54 -1.83 21.89
N VAL A 227 11.23 -1.66 21.72
CA VAL A 227 10.64 -0.53 21.01
C VAL A 227 9.95 0.41 21.99
N THR A 228 10.31 1.69 21.98
CA THR A 228 9.68 2.74 22.80
C THR A 228 8.61 3.47 22.00
N ASP A 229 7.77 4.27 22.69
CA ASP A 229 6.80 5.13 22.01
C ASP A 229 7.46 6.17 21.12
N ASN A 230 8.63 6.70 21.53
CA ASN A 230 9.41 7.62 20.71
C ASN A 230 9.86 6.96 19.40
N HIS A 231 10.26 5.68 19.42
CA HIS A 231 10.60 4.95 18.21
C HIS A 231 9.37 4.79 17.29
N ILE A 232 8.17 4.57 17.86
CA ILE A 232 6.95 4.47 17.07
C ILE A 232 6.64 5.79 16.37
N ILE A 233 6.63 6.91 17.11
CA ILE A 233 6.33 8.23 16.55
C ILE A 233 7.39 8.64 15.51
N ALA A 234 8.68 8.46 15.82
CA ALA A 234 9.77 8.75 14.89
C ALA A 234 9.70 7.88 13.63
N GLY A 235 9.44 6.58 13.77
CA GLY A 235 9.33 5.65 12.65
C GLY A 235 8.15 5.96 11.73
N ILE A 236 7.00 6.35 12.26
CA ILE A 236 5.85 6.79 11.46
C ILE A 236 6.23 8.03 10.66
N ARG A 237 6.76 9.06 11.33
CA ARG A 237 7.19 10.32 10.69
C ARG A 237 8.24 10.10 9.60
N ASN A 238 9.17 9.20 9.84
CA ASN A 238 10.30 8.93 8.96
C ASN A 238 10.02 7.82 7.92
N THR A 239 8.81 7.29 7.81
CA THR A 239 8.50 6.12 6.98
C THR A 239 9.00 6.25 5.55
N VAL A 240 8.69 7.36 4.87
CA VAL A 240 9.11 7.61 3.48
C VAL A 240 10.64 7.70 3.39
N ARG A 241 11.27 8.46 4.28
CA ARG A 241 12.73 8.62 4.33
C ARG A 241 13.46 7.31 4.60
N ASN A 242 12.97 6.53 5.55
CA ASN A 242 13.64 5.30 5.98
C ASN A 242 13.42 4.14 5.01
N THR A 243 12.29 4.09 4.32
CA THR A 243 11.91 2.91 3.53
C THR A 243 11.77 3.17 2.03
N GLY A 244 11.78 4.44 1.59
CA GLY A 244 11.56 4.81 0.20
C GLY A 244 10.15 4.47 -0.31
N LEU A 245 9.14 4.50 0.56
CA LEU A 245 7.74 4.32 0.15
C LEU A 245 7.31 5.47 -0.77
N GLN A 246 6.70 5.13 -1.90
CA GLN A 246 6.19 6.10 -2.88
C GLN A 246 4.72 5.79 -3.26
N GLY A 247 4.07 6.75 -3.92
CA GLY A 247 2.74 6.58 -4.51
C GLY A 247 1.60 6.41 -3.49
N ARG A 248 1.71 6.98 -2.30
CA ARG A 248 0.65 6.97 -1.28
C ARG A 248 0.27 8.39 -0.89
N TRP A 249 -0.64 9.02 -1.65
CA TRP A 249 -1.01 10.44 -1.52
C TRP A 249 0.25 11.32 -1.52
N GLN A 250 1.10 11.08 -2.51
CA GLN A 250 2.42 11.71 -2.62
C GLN A 250 2.30 13.06 -3.32
N VAL A 251 2.83 14.11 -2.71
CA VAL A 251 2.95 15.44 -3.32
C VAL A 251 4.15 15.45 -4.26
N LEU A 252 3.92 15.71 -5.54
CA LEU A 252 4.94 15.82 -6.59
C LEU A 252 5.26 17.27 -6.97
N GLY A 253 4.32 18.18 -6.76
CA GLY A 253 4.44 19.61 -7.03
C GLY A 253 3.50 20.41 -6.13
N ARG A 254 3.73 21.71 -5.97
CA ARG A 254 2.96 22.56 -5.06
C ARG A 254 2.21 23.70 -5.75
N GLU A 255 2.66 24.15 -6.90
CA GLU A 255 2.08 25.26 -7.69
C GLU A 255 2.09 24.91 -9.18
N PRO A 256 1.06 24.23 -9.69
CA PRO A 256 -0.15 23.70 -9.03
C PRO A 256 0.18 22.56 -8.06
N LEU A 257 -0.73 22.27 -7.12
CA LEU A 257 -0.61 21.12 -6.25
C LEU A 257 -0.78 19.82 -7.07
N ILE A 258 0.27 19.01 -7.15
CA ILE A 258 0.26 17.73 -7.86
C ILE A 258 0.30 16.61 -6.84
N ILE A 259 -0.72 15.77 -6.82
CA ILE A 259 -0.85 14.62 -5.92
C ILE A 259 -0.89 13.33 -6.74
N SER A 260 -0.13 12.31 -6.33
CA SER A 260 -0.21 10.97 -6.91
C SER A 260 -0.63 9.93 -5.87
N ASP A 261 -1.48 8.98 -6.27
CA ASP A 261 -1.88 7.84 -5.45
C ASP A 261 -2.09 6.58 -6.28
N THR A 262 -1.58 5.45 -5.78
CA THR A 262 -1.68 4.14 -6.45
C THR A 262 -2.98 3.40 -6.18
N GLY A 263 -3.96 4.02 -5.54
CA GLY A 263 -5.31 3.46 -5.39
C GLY A 263 -5.87 3.11 -6.78
N HIS A 264 -6.18 1.83 -6.98
CA HIS A 264 -6.58 1.31 -8.29
C HIS A 264 -7.84 0.44 -8.23
N ASN A 265 -8.26 -0.02 -7.06
CA ASN A 265 -9.55 -0.70 -6.87
C ASN A 265 -10.65 0.32 -6.52
N LYS A 266 -11.91 -0.13 -6.55
CA LYS A 266 -13.06 0.73 -6.33
C LYS A 266 -12.96 1.49 -5.01
N GLU A 267 -12.68 0.81 -3.92
CA GLU A 267 -12.56 1.41 -2.58
C GLU A 267 -11.41 2.43 -2.50
N GLY A 268 -10.25 2.10 -3.06
CA GLY A 268 -9.09 3.01 -3.09
C GLY A 268 -9.36 4.28 -3.89
N ILE A 269 -9.98 4.16 -5.07
CA ILE A 269 -10.37 5.29 -5.92
C ILE A 269 -11.43 6.15 -5.20
N GLU A 270 -12.45 5.53 -4.60
CA GLU A 270 -13.49 6.25 -3.86
C GLU A 270 -12.91 7.08 -2.70
N PHE A 271 -12.00 6.49 -1.92
CA PHE A 271 -11.28 7.22 -0.87
C PHE A 271 -10.50 8.41 -1.41
N THR A 272 -9.76 8.19 -2.47
CA THR A 272 -8.93 9.22 -3.12
C THR A 272 -9.78 10.37 -3.65
N ILE A 273 -10.86 10.07 -4.39
CA ILE A 273 -11.77 11.09 -4.94
C ILE A 273 -12.45 11.88 -3.82
N ARG A 274 -13.00 11.20 -2.81
CA ARG A 274 -13.62 11.89 -1.65
C ARG A 274 -12.65 12.84 -0.95
N GLN A 275 -11.39 12.48 -0.85
CA GLN A 275 -10.39 13.30 -0.18
C GLN A 275 -9.97 14.49 -1.04
N ILE A 276 -9.72 14.30 -2.35
CA ILE A 276 -9.29 15.39 -3.23
C ILE A 276 -10.38 16.46 -3.39
N LEU A 277 -11.65 16.04 -3.34
CA LEU A 277 -12.79 16.94 -3.42
C LEU A 277 -12.92 17.87 -2.18
N LYS A 278 -12.29 17.52 -1.05
CA LYS A 278 -12.28 18.37 0.16
C LYS A 278 -11.21 19.46 0.10
N ILE A 279 -10.23 19.38 -0.78
CA ILE A 279 -9.16 20.37 -0.88
C ILE A 279 -9.69 21.59 -1.65
N SER A 280 -9.49 22.78 -1.08
CA SER A 280 -9.85 24.03 -1.76
C SER A 280 -9.02 24.21 -3.03
N ARG A 281 -9.69 24.55 -4.14
CA ARG A 281 -9.08 24.66 -5.44
C ARG A 281 -9.91 25.56 -6.38
N ARG A 282 -9.28 26.08 -7.42
CA ARG A 282 -9.96 26.74 -8.53
C ARG A 282 -10.50 25.69 -9.53
N LYS A 283 -9.65 24.77 -9.96
CA LYS A 283 -9.98 23.70 -10.92
C LYS A 283 -9.30 22.39 -10.55
N LEU A 284 -9.87 21.29 -10.99
CA LEU A 284 -9.33 19.95 -10.77
C LEU A 284 -9.01 19.29 -12.12
N HIS A 285 -7.79 18.76 -12.23
CA HIS A 285 -7.29 18.06 -13.39
C HIS A 285 -6.94 16.62 -13.01
N PHE A 286 -7.36 15.65 -13.82
CA PHE A 286 -7.06 14.23 -13.62
C PHE A 286 -6.21 13.69 -14.75
N VAL A 287 -4.99 13.25 -14.45
CA VAL A 287 -4.16 12.42 -15.33
C VAL A 287 -4.37 10.97 -14.89
N ILE A 288 -5.17 10.23 -15.65
CA ILE A 288 -5.57 8.87 -15.27
C ILE A 288 -5.38 7.86 -16.41
N GLY A 289 -5.09 6.62 -16.01
CA GLY A 289 -5.05 5.48 -16.90
C GLY A 289 -5.21 4.18 -16.12
N PHE A 290 -5.69 3.16 -16.81
CA PHE A 290 -6.01 1.86 -16.21
C PHE A 290 -5.33 0.71 -16.97
N VAL A 291 -5.51 -0.49 -16.49
CA VAL A 291 -5.11 -1.73 -17.16
C VAL A 291 -6.32 -2.38 -17.86
N ASN A 292 -6.06 -3.23 -18.87
CA ASN A 292 -7.11 -3.82 -19.72
C ASN A 292 -8.13 -4.67 -18.98
N ASP A 293 -7.74 -5.27 -17.86
CA ASP A 293 -8.57 -6.15 -17.02
C ASP A 293 -9.39 -5.40 -15.95
N LYS A 294 -9.38 -4.05 -16.01
CA LYS A 294 -10.11 -3.23 -15.04
C LYS A 294 -11.58 -3.08 -15.37
N ASP A 295 -12.45 -3.34 -14.41
CA ASP A 295 -13.87 -2.99 -14.48
C ASP A 295 -14.05 -1.47 -14.42
N LEU A 296 -14.07 -0.84 -15.59
CA LEU A 296 -14.25 0.60 -15.75
C LEU A 296 -15.64 1.07 -15.29
N GLY A 297 -16.66 0.22 -15.45
CA GLY A 297 -18.04 0.54 -15.06
C GLY A 297 -18.20 0.77 -13.56
N SER A 298 -17.38 0.14 -12.74
CA SER A 298 -17.40 0.32 -11.29
C SER A 298 -16.59 1.51 -10.78
N VAL A 299 -15.61 2.01 -11.56
CA VAL A 299 -14.68 3.05 -11.10
C VAL A 299 -14.92 4.42 -11.75
N LEU A 300 -15.25 4.49 -13.06
CA LEU A 300 -15.47 5.76 -13.75
C LEU A 300 -16.60 6.61 -13.16
N PRO A 301 -17.72 6.05 -12.70
CA PRO A 301 -18.78 6.82 -12.05
C PRO A 301 -18.38 7.55 -10.76
N LEU A 302 -17.24 7.19 -10.16
CA LEU A 302 -16.72 7.82 -8.95
C LEU A 302 -16.03 9.17 -9.20
N PHE A 303 -15.65 9.41 -10.45
CA PHE A 303 -14.93 10.62 -10.84
C PHE A 303 -15.87 11.80 -11.09
N PRO A 304 -15.50 13.04 -10.69
CA PRO A 304 -16.37 14.21 -10.84
C PRO A 304 -16.47 14.69 -12.30
N ALA A 305 -17.69 14.97 -12.77
CA ALA A 305 -17.91 15.42 -14.13
C ALA A 305 -17.46 16.87 -14.41
N ASP A 306 -17.20 17.67 -13.36
CA ASP A 306 -16.78 19.07 -13.42
C ASP A 306 -15.25 19.26 -13.41
N ALA A 307 -14.49 18.20 -13.69
CA ALA A 307 -13.03 18.22 -13.79
C ALA A 307 -12.57 18.10 -15.26
N GLU A 308 -11.27 18.39 -15.48
CA GLU A 308 -10.60 18.18 -16.78
C GLU A 308 -9.82 16.86 -16.75
N TYR A 309 -9.97 16.04 -17.80
CA TYR A 309 -9.37 14.72 -17.88
C TYR A 309 -8.29 14.63 -18.95
N TYR A 310 -7.18 13.97 -18.58
CA TYR A 310 -6.05 13.66 -19.44
C TYR A 310 -5.86 12.13 -19.36
N PHE A 311 -6.47 11.43 -20.32
CA PHE A 311 -6.45 9.96 -20.34
C PHE A 311 -5.12 9.49 -20.90
N ALA A 312 -4.35 8.75 -20.10
CA ALA A 312 -2.99 8.36 -20.43
C ALA A 312 -2.84 6.85 -20.52
N LYS A 313 -1.90 6.41 -21.38
CA LYS A 313 -1.50 5.01 -21.48
C LYS A 313 -0.14 4.82 -20.82
N ALA A 314 -0.05 3.92 -19.84
CA ALA A 314 1.22 3.56 -19.23
C ALA A 314 2.10 2.72 -20.17
N SER A 315 3.42 2.79 -20.01
CA SER A 315 4.41 2.09 -20.84
C SER A 315 4.51 0.58 -20.53
N VAL A 316 3.38 -0.08 -20.27
CA VAL A 316 3.32 -1.52 -19.99
C VAL A 316 2.34 -2.22 -20.95
N GLN A 317 2.64 -3.47 -21.30
CA GLN A 317 1.87 -4.23 -22.29
C GLN A 317 0.37 -4.35 -21.96
N ARG A 318 0.01 -4.46 -20.67
CA ARG A 318 -1.38 -4.56 -20.22
C ARG A 318 -2.09 -3.23 -19.98
N ALA A 319 -1.45 -2.10 -20.34
CA ALA A 319 -2.09 -0.80 -20.22
C ALA A 319 -3.27 -0.68 -21.18
N LEU A 320 -4.38 -0.14 -20.68
CA LEU A 320 -5.54 0.19 -21.49
C LEU A 320 -5.20 1.35 -22.44
N ASP A 321 -5.66 1.26 -23.67
CA ASP A 321 -5.50 2.33 -24.66
C ASP A 321 -6.22 3.59 -24.21
N SER A 322 -5.56 4.75 -24.35
CA SER A 322 -6.09 6.03 -23.87
C SER A 322 -7.32 6.51 -24.63
N GLU A 323 -7.46 6.18 -25.92
CA GLU A 323 -8.66 6.52 -26.70
C GLU A 323 -9.85 5.65 -26.30
N ILE A 324 -9.60 4.35 -26.03
CA ILE A 324 -10.63 3.44 -25.49
C ILE A 324 -11.11 3.96 -24.13
N LEU A 325 -10.17 4.32 -23.25
CA LEU A 325 -10.50 4.88 -21.93
C LEU A 325 -11.32 6.17 -22.06
N MET A 326 -10.92 7.09 -22.94
CA MET A 326 -11.65 8.34 -23.19
C MET A 326 -13.09 8.08 -23.65
N ASN A 327 -13.27 7.13 -24.58
CA ASN A 327 -14.60 6.78 -25.10
C ASN A 327 -15.49 6.17 -24.01
N GLU A 328 -14.94 5.29 -23.17
CA GLU A 328 -15.68 4.74 -22.01
C GLU A 328 -16.02 5.84 -20.99
N ALA A 329 -15.07 6.72 -20.67
CA ALA A 329 -15.24 7.82 -19.73
C ALA A 329 -16.32 8.82 -20.19
N SER A 330 -16.47 9.04 -21.50
CA SER A 330 -17.49 9.92 -22.07
C SER A 330 -18.93 9.51 -21.70
N LYS A 331 -19.18 8.21 -21.47
CA LYS A 331 -20.47 7.67 -21.03
C LYS A 331 -20.88 8.17 -19.64
N TYR A 332 -19.91 8.63 -18.86
CA TYR A 332 -20.07 9.18 -17.51
C TYR A 332 -19.87 10.70 -17.45
N ASN A 333 -19.93 11.37 -18.61
CA ASN A 333 -19.71 12.82 -18.74
C ASN A 333 -18.30 13.29 -18.31
N LEU A 334 -17.29 12.43 -18.31
CA LEU A 334 -15.92 12.81 -18.01
C LEU A 334 -15.27 13.37 -19.27
N LYS A 335 -15.11 14.68 -19.32
CA LYS A 335 -14.64 15.40 -20.51
C LYS A 335 -13.11 15.55 -20.49
N GLY A 336 -12.44 15.10 -21.56
CA GLY A 336 -10.98 15.18 -21.63
C GLY A 336 -10.42 14.79 -22.99
N ARG A 337 -9.10 14.55 -23.02
CA ARG A 337 -8.35 14.15 -24.21
C ARG A 337 -7.48 12.94 -23.93
N ALA A 338 -7.28 12.11 -24.95
CA ALA A 338 -6.38 10.97 -24.91
C ALA A 338 -4.93 11.39 -25.24
N PHE A 339 -3.99 10.77 -24.56
CA PHE A 339 -2.54 10.99 -24.72
C PHE A 339 -1.81 9.66 -24.84
N PRO A 340 -0.73 9.59 -25.65
CA PRO A 340 -0.02 8.34 -25.90
C PRO A 340 0.75 7.81 -24.69
N ASP A 341 1.11 8.69 -23.74
CA ASP A 341 1.89 8.38 -22.55
C ASP A 341 1.54 9.31 -21.38
N VAL A 342 2.00 8.94 -20.19
CA VAL A 342 1.73 9.67 -18.94
C VAL A 342 2.43 11.02 -18.90
N LYS A 343 3.65 11.08 -19.41
CA LYS A 343 4.44 12.32 -19.43
C LYS A 343 3.76 13.39 -20.26
N THR A 344 3.38 13.07 -21.48
CA THR A 344 2.69 14.01 -22.40
C THR A 344 1.35 14.47 -21.79
N ALA A 345 0.61 13.57 -21.12
CA ALA A 345 -0.62 13.90 -20.42
C ALA A 345 -0.38 14.88 -19.27
N LEU A 346 0.62 14.62 -18.43
CA LEU A 346 0.98 15.49 -17.30
C LEU A 346 1.51 16.84 -17.77
N ASP A 347 2.38 16.88 -18.78
CA ASP A 347 2.90 18.13 -19.36
C ASP A 347 1.75 18.98 -19.90
N LYS A 348 0.75 18.34 -20.53
CA LYS A 348 -0.44 19.05 -20.99
C LYS A 348 -1.30 19.56 -19.85
N ALA A 349 -1.52 18.76 -18.81
CA ALA A 349 -2.25 19.19 -17.60
C ALA A 349 -1.58 20.40 -16.96
N LEU A 350 -0.25 20.38 -16.80
CA LEU A 350 0.55 21.49 -16.29
C LEU A 350 0.40 22.75 -17.14
N SER A 351 0.46 22.63 -18.47
CA SER A 351 0.33 23.78 -19.37
C SER A 351 -1.06 24.42 -19.36
N CYS A 352 -2.08 23.70 -18.89
CA CYS A 352 -3.48 24.17 -18.81
C CYS A 352 -3.91 24.56 -17.40
N SER A 353 -3.05 24.39 -16.40
CA SER A 353 -3.34 24.68 -14.99
C SER A 353 -2.78 26.02 -14.52
N SER A 354 -3.35 26.53 -13.47
CA SER A 354 -2.87 27.70 -12.69
C SER A 354 -2.35 27.24 -11.32
N PRO A 355 -1.59 28.08 -10.59
CA PRO A 355 -1.06 27.74 -9.26
C PRO A 355 -2.11 27.26 -8.26
N GLU A 356 -3.35 27.75 -8.34
CA GLU A 356 -4.47 27.39 -7.44
C GLU A 356 -5.22 26.12 -7.87
N ASP A 357 -4.81 25.49 -8.96
CA ASP A 357 -5.42 24.25 -9.44
C ASP A 357 -4.79 23.04 -8.76
N ILE A 358 -5.49 21.91 -8.84
CA ILE A 358 -4.97 20.63 -8.40
C ILE A 358 -4.88 19.69 -9.59
N ILE A 359 -3.73 19.01 -9.71
CA ILE A 359 -3.53 17.91 -10.64
C ILE A 359 -3.43 16.60 -9.83
N PHE A 360 -4.32 15.68 -10.10
CA PHE A 360 -4.24 14.32 -9.56
C PHE A 360 -3.71 13.36 -10.63
N VAL A 361 -2.74 12.50 -10.24
CA VAL A 361 -2.17 11.46 -11.10
C VAL A 361 -2.42 10.10 -10.49
N GLY A 362 -3.17 9.23 -11.20
CA GLY A 362 -3.53 7.93 -10.64
C GLY A 362 -4.34 7.01 -11.55
N GLY A 363 -5.18 6.16 -10.93
CA GLY A 363 -6.00 5.14 -11.60
C GLY A 363 -5.30 3.78 -11.71
N SER A 364 -3.99 3.73 -11.82
CA SER A 364 -3.22 2.50 -11.70
C SER A 364 -1.83 2.76 -11.12
N THR A 365 -1.24 1.72 -10.55
CA THR A 365 0.15 1.73 -10.07
C THR A 365 1.14 2.10 -11.19
N PHE A 366 0.85 1.69 -12.43
CA PHE A 366 1.74 1.95 -13.58
C PHE A 366 1.75 3.42 -14.01
N ILE A 367 0.61 4.10 -13.95
CA ILE A 367 0.53 5.55 -14.20
C ILE A 367 1.37 6.30 -13.18
N VAL A 368 1.21 5.97 -11.89
CA VAL A 368 1.97 6.59 -10.80
C VAL A 368 3.46 6.32 -10.92
N ALA A 369 3.86 5.12 -11.31
CA ALA A 369 5.26 4.74 -11.50
C ALA A 369 6.02 5.63 -12.48
N GLU A 370 5.35 6.24 -13.45
CA GLU A 370 5.99 7.08 -14.46
C GLU A 370 6.20 8.54 -14.01
N VAL A 371 5.63 8.94 -12.87
CA VAL A 371 5.70 10.33 -12.38
C VAL A 371 6.39 10.50 -11.02
N VAL A 372 6.63 9.40 -10.25
CA VAL A 372 7.28 9.44 -8.92
C VAL A 372 8.78 9.19 -8.98
#